data_3f24bdf058f0445d6d3ba027a0d70ce2
#
_entry.id   3f24bdf058f0445d6d3ba027a0d70ce2
#
_cell.length_a   1.000
_cell.length_b   1.000
_cell.length_c   1.000
_cell.angle_alpha   90.00
_cell.angle_beta   90.00
_cell.angle_gamma   90.00
#
_symmetry.space_group_name_H-M   'P 1'
#
loop_
_entity.id
_entity.type
_entity.pdbx_description
1 polymer ?
#
loop_
_entity_poly.entity_id
_entity_poly.type
_entity_poly.pdbx_seq_one_letter_code
_entity_poly.pdbx_strand_id
1 'polypeptide(L)'
;AHAPKSIHNLREKINRKEKQKATRSALAATANAKLVKERGHLFDQAKIKETPVIVEEKFEELKKTKEVAKVLESLGLMQDIEKAKEKREKRAGKGKRRGRKYKKRKSLLIIVSKPKVPVIKAVRNFEGVNVSTAKLLNAELLAPGARAGRLTVITEPALKEL
;
A
#
# COMPACT_ATOMS: atom_id res chain seq x y z
N ALA A 1 -31.48 -16.25 18.08
CA ALA A 1 -30.40 -15.99 17.11
C ALA A 1 -29.53 -17.24 16.95
N HIS A 2 -29.20 -17.63 15.71
CA HIS A 2 -28.32 -18.76 15.44
C HIS A 2 -26.88 -18.29 15.30
N ALA A 3 -25.96 -18.98 15.97
CA ALA A 3 -24.54 -18.70 15.83
C ALA A 3 -24.05 -19.04 14.39
N PRO A 4 -23.15 -18.24 13.80
CA PRO A 4 -22.58 -18.56 12.50
C PRO A 4 -21.78 -19.87 12.58
N LYS A 5 -22.02 -20.77 11.61
CA LYS A 5 -21.32 -22.05 11.51
C LYS A 5 -20.08 -21.91 10.62
N SER A 6 -19.01 -22.65 10.91
CA SER A 6 -17.77 -22.66 10.12
C SER A 6 -17.95 -23.11 8.66
N ILE A 7 -19.03 -23.85 8.38
CA ILE A 7 -19.40 -24.32 7.04
C ILE A 7 -19.88 -23.18 6.13
N HIS A 8 -20.36 -22.06 6.70
CA HIS A 8 -20.85 -20.94 5.92
C HIS A 8 -19.69 -20.19 5.26
N ASN A 9 -19.64 -20.23 3.95
CA ASN A 9 -18.73 -19.43 3.16
C ASN A 9 -19.29 -18.00 2.99
N LEU A 10 -18.72 -17.06 3.71
CA LEU A 10 -19.10 -15.65 3.66
C LEU A 10 -18.47 -14.89 2.47
N ARG A 11 -17.64 -15.57 1.66
CA ARG A 11 -17.04 -14.95 0.48
C ARG A 11 -18.00 -15.04 -0.70
N GLU A 12 -18.37 -13.89 -1.22
CA GLU A 12 -19.10 -13.79 -2.47
C GLU A 12 -18.17 -14.04 -3.68
N LYS A 13 -18.72 -14.72 -4.68
CA LYS A 13 -18.02 -14.94 -5.96
C LYS A 13 -18.17 -13.68 -6.82
N ILE A 14 -17.05 -13.05 -7.14
CA ILE A 14 -16.99 -11.88 -8.04
C ILE A 14 -16.51 -12.34 -9.41
N ASN A 15 -17.13 -11.84 -10.47
CA ASN A 15 -16.74 -12.14 -11.84
C ASN A 15 -15.31 -11.69 -12.12
N ARG A 16 -14.56 -12.50 -12.86
CA ARG A 16 -13.15 -12.20 -13.20
C ARG A 16 -12.99 -10.85 -13.91
N LYS A 17 -13.85 -10.55 -14.87
CA LYS A 17 -13.83 -9.29 -15.64
C LYS A 17 -14.10 -8.09 -14.74
N GLU A 18 -15.04 -8.21 -13.81
CA GLU A 18 -15.39 -7.19 -12.83
C GLU A 18 -14.21 -6.90 -11.88
N LYS A 19 -13.58 -7.95 -11.35
CA LYS A 19 -12.37 -7.82 -10.52
C LYS A 19 -11.22 -7.14 -11.26
N GLN A 20 -10.98 -7.49 -12.52
CA GLN A 20 -9.95 -6.85 -13.35
C GLN A 20 -10.28 -5.38 -13.59
N LYS A 21 -11.52 -5.02 -13.91
CA LYS A 21 -11.96 -3.65 -14.10
C LYS A 21 -11.76 -2.83 -12.83
N ALA A 22 -12.11 -3.37 -11.67
CA ALA A 22 -11.91 -2.73 -10.38
C ALA A 22 -10.41 -2.45 -10.10
N THR A 23 -9.54 -3.42 -10.38
CA THR A 23 -8.09 -3.25 -10.20
C THR A 23 -7.51 -2.19 -11.13
N ARG A 24 -7.91 -2.18 -12.40
CA ARG A 24 -7.50 -1.14 -13.38
C ARG A 24 -7.97 0.25 -12.97
N SER A 25 -9.23 0.38 -12.54
CA SER A 25 -9.78 1.64 -12.05
C SER A 25 -9.04 2.14 -10.81
N ALA A 26 -8.73 1.24 -9.86
CA ALA A 26 -7.99 1.60 -8.66
C ALA A 26 -6.53 2.00 -8.96
N LEU A 27 -5.90 1.36 -9.96
CA LEU A 27 -4.56 1.73 -10.43
C LEU A 27 -4.57 3.12 -11.10
N ALA A 28 -5.52 3.37 -11.99
CA ALA A 28 -5.69 4.68 -12.62
C ALA A 28 -5.89 5.81 -11.58
N ALA A 29 -6.62 5.54 -10.50
CA ALA A 29 -6.81 6.50 -9.42
C ALA A 29 -5.50 6.86 -8.67
N THR A 30 -4.49 5.99 -8.68
CA THR A 30 -3.18 6.33 -8.08
C THR A 30 -2.41 7.37 -8.89
N ALA A 31 -2.73 7.54 -10.17
CA ALA A 31 -2.15 8.56 -11.03
C ALA A 31 -2.74 9.96 -10.80
N ASN A 32 -3.86 10.05 -10.09
CA ASN A 32 -4.49 11.33 -9.80
C ASN A 32 -4.04 11.89 -8.46
N ALA A 33 -3.14 12.88 -8.50
CA ALA A 33 -2.59 13.52 -7.30
C ALA A 33 -3.65 14.17 -6.40
N LYS A 34 -4.79 14.63 -6.97
CA LYS A 34 -5.90 15.17 -6.18
C LYS A 34 -6.53 14.10 -5.31
N LEU A 35 -6.83 12.91 -5.87
CA LEU A 35 -7.39 11.79 -5.12
C LEU A 35 -6.42 11.27 -4.03
N VAL A 36 -5.11 11.27 -4.32
CA VAL A 36 -4.08 10.88 -3.34
C VAL A 36 -4.08 11.83 -2.13
N LYS A 37 -4.25 13.15 -2.38
CA LYS A 37 -4.36 14.15 -1.30
C LYS A 37 -5.68 14.06 -0.53
N GLU A 38 -6.79 13.91 -1.22
CA GLU A 38 -8.12 13.75 -0.60
C GLU A 38 -8.18 12.53 0.30
N ARG A 39 -7.46 11.47 -0.07
CA ARG A 39 -7.27 10.32 0.79
C ARG A 39 -6.49 10.66 2.06
N GLY A 40 -5.78 11.77 2.07
CA GLY A 40 -5.03 12.31 3.20
C GLY A 40 -3.58 11.83 3.27
N HIS A 41 -2.99 11.37 2.16
CA HIS A 41 -1.55 11.13 2.08
C HIS A 41 -0.79 12.44 2.12
N LEU A 42 0.39 12.41 2.78
CA LEU A 42 1.33 13.52 2.82
C LEU A 42 2.52 13.20 1.93
N PHE A 43 2.82 14.09 1.02
CA PHE A 43 4.02 14.03 0.19
C PHE A 43 4.45 15.44 -0.23
N ASP A 44 5.74 15.62 -0.42
CA ASP A 44 6.31 16.91 -0.83
C ASP A 44 6.05 17.14 -2.31
N GLN A 45 5.22 18.14 -2.62
CA GLN A 45 4.86 18.49 -4.00
C GLN A 45 6.00 19.15 -4.78
N ALA A 46 6.96 19.76 -4.10
CA ALA A 46 8.15 20.31 -4.76
C ALA A 46 9.03 19.19 -5.34
N LYS A 47 9.04 18.01 -4.66
CA LYS A 47 9.82 16.85 -5.08
C LYS A 47 9.04 15.91 -5.99
N ILE A 48 7.74 15.73 -5.73
CA ILE A 48 6.86 14.79 -6.46
C ILE A 48 5.86 15.59 -7.28
N LYS A 49 6.16 15.78 -8.55
CA LYS A 49 5.26 16.45 -9.50
C LYS A 49 4.13 15.54 -9.94
N GLU A 50 4.42 14.25 -10.12
CA GLU A 50 3.51 13.25 -10.66
C GLU A 50 3.41 12.02 -9.76
N THR A 51 2.24 11.40 -9.74
CA THR A 51 1.97 10.13 -9.08
C THR A 51 1.49 9.11 -10.12
N PRO A 52 1.79 7.82 -9.99
CA PRO A 52 2.65 7.16 -8.98
C PRO A 52 4.13 7.53 -9.13
N VAL A 53 4.90 7.43 -8.05
CA VAL A 53 6.34 7.68 -8.09
C VAL A 53 7.06 6.48 -8.70
N ILE A 54 7.85 6.70 -9.74
CA ILE A 54 8.64 5.65 -10.41
C ILE A 54 10.06 5.70 -9.88
N VAL A 55 10.63 4.54 -9.55
CA VAL A 55 11.99 4.39 -9.04
C VAL A 55 12.78 3.37 -9.86
N GLU A 56 14.09 3.56 -9.92
CA GLU A 56 15.01 2.68 -10.64
C GLU A 56 15.02 1.25 -10.09
N GLU A 57 15.48 0.30 -10.91
CA GLU A 57 15.65 -1.11 -10.52
C GLU A 57 16.58 -1.30 -9.32
N LYS A 58 17.62 -0.48 -9.18
CA LYS A 58 18.55 -0.49 -8.04
C LYS A 58 17.86 -0.40 -6.67
N PHE A 59 16.66 0.19 -6.61
CA PHE A 59 15.87 0.23 -5.39
C PHE A 59 15.51 -1.19 -4.89
N GLU A 60 15.30 -2.15 -5.80
CA GLU A 60 14.96 -3.53 -5.43
C GLU A 60 16.10 -4.28 -4.75
N GLU A 61 17.36 -3.87 -4.96
CA GLU A 61 18.56 -4.49 -4.41
C GLU A 61 18.85 -4.07 -2.96
N LEU A 62 18.19 -3.02 -2.47
CA LEU A 62 18.41 -2.49 -1.13
C LEU A 62 18.05 -3.53 -0.05
N LYS A 63 19.00 -3.82 0.84
CA LYS A 63 18.85 -4.82 1.90
C LYS A 63 18.54 -4.20 3.26
N LYS A 64 19.03 -2.98 3.51
CA LYS A 64 18.93 -2.34 4.83
C LYS A 64 17.79 -1.33 4.88
N THR A 65 17.03 -1.35 5.97
CA THR A 65 15.94 -0.37 6.21
C THR A 65 16.45 1.08 6.22
N LYS A 66 17.66 1.33 6.71
CA LYS A 66 18.27 2.67 6.72
C LYS A 66 18.50 3.22 5.31
N GLU A 67 18.94 2.38 4.37
CA GLU A 67 19.14 2.76 2.98
C GLU A 67 17.81 3.14 2.31
N VAL A 68 16.79 2.29 2.51
CA VAL A 68 15.44 2.58 2.01
C VAL A 68 14.87 3.86 2.63
N ALA A 69 15.08 4.08 3.94
CA ALA A 69 14.63 5.31 4.60
C ALA A 69 15.23 6.57 3.94
N LYS A 70 16.54 6.58 3.67
CA LYS A 70 17.22 7.70 2.98
C LYS A 70 16.62 7.97 1.59
N VAL A 71 16.33 6.92 0.82
CA VAL A 71 15.70 7.08 -0.50
C VAL A 71 14.29 7.65 -0.37
N LEU A 72 13.47 7.14 0.56
CA LEU A 72 12.12 7.65 0.77
C LEU A 72 12.11 9.10 1.31
N GLU A 73 13.11 9.48 2.10
CA GLU A 73 13.29 10.84 2.58
C GLU A 73 13.70 11.80 1.44
N SER A 74 14.65 11.40 0.59
CA SER A 74 15.03 12.19 -0.59
C SER A 74 13.86 12.40 -1.54
N LEU A 75 12.96 11.41 -1.68
CA LEU A 75 11.73 11.50 -2.46
C LEU A 75 10.61 12.29 -1.75
N GLY A 76 10.77 12.67 -0.47
CA GLY A 76 9.73 13.39 0.28
C GLY A 76 8.53 12.53 0.68
N LEU A 77 8.70 11.20 0.77
CA LEU A 77 7.64 10.24 1.10
C LEU A 77 7.64 9.84 2.59
N MET A 78 8.67 10.19 3.33
CA MET A 78 8.83 9.78 4.73
C MET A 78 7.75 10.35 5.64
N GLN A 79 7.27 11.56 5.36
CA GLN A 79 6.20 12.23 6.12
C GLN A 79 4.91 11.39 6.23
N ASP A 80 4.53 10.67 5.16
CA ASP A 80 3.32 9.82 5.20
C ASP A 80 3.50 8.59 6.10
N ILE A 81 4.72 8.06 6.17
CA ILE A 81 5.08 6.94 7.07
C ILE A 81 5.07 7.41 8.52
N GLU A 82 5.65 8.57 8.82
CA GLU A 82 5.65 9.17 10.15
C GLU A 82 4.23 9.45 10.63
N LYS A 83 3.39 10.03 9.78
CA LYS A 83 1.96 10.20 10.06
C LYS A 83 1.25 8.87 10.34
N ALA A 84 1.63 7.80 9.65
CA ALA A 84 1.07 6.47 9.90
C ALA A 84 1.53 5.89 11.25
N LYS A 85 2.75 6.19 11.68
CA LYS A 85 3.31 5.80 12.98
C LYS A 85 2.64 6.56 14.12
N GLU A 86 2.46 7.86 14.00
CA GLU A 86 1.77 8.71 14.99
C GLU A 86 0.31 8.30 15.18
N LYS A 87 -0.39 7.98 14.09
CA LYS A 87 -1.79 7.54 14.11
C LYS A 87 -2.00 6.07 14.49
N ARG A 88 -1.04 5.46 15.16
CA ARG A 88 -1.18 4.13 15.73
C ARG A 88 -1.91 4.18 17.07
N GLU A 89 -3.17 3.80 17.07
CA GLU A 89 -4.06 3.88 18.23
C GLU A 89 -4.48 2.50 18.74
N LYS A 90 -4.75 2.38 20.04
CA LYS A 90 -5.41 1.21 20.61
C LYS A 90 -6.87 1.19 20.17
N ARG A 91 -7.37 0.03 19.71
CA ARG A 91 -8.78 -0.11 19.35
C ARG A 91 -9.67 0.03 20.57
N ALA A 92 -10.80 0.69 20.39
CA ALA A 92 -11.93 0.62 21.29
C ALA A 92 -12.60 -0.79 21.19
N GLY A 93 -13.36 -1.17 22.20
CA GLY A 93 -14.17 -2.39 22.18
C GLY A 93 -13.39 -3.68 22.35
N LYS A 94 -14.09 -4.81 22.12
CA LYS A 94 -13.60 -6.17 22.40
C LYS A 94 -12.52 -6.66 21.40
N GLY A 95 -12.36 -6.02 20.24
CA GLY A 95 -11.34 -6.35 19.23
C GLY A 95 -9.91 -6.36 19.76
N LYS A 96 -9.60 -5.49 20.74
CA LYS A 96 -8.29 -5.43 21.40
C LYS A 96 -7.92 -6.70 22.18
N ARG A 97 -8.92 -7.42 22.72
CA ARG A 97 -8.73 -8.71 23.42
C ARG A 97 -8.61 -9.89 22.45
N ARG A 98 -9.04 -9.69 21.17
CA ARG A 98 -9.06 -10.73 20.13
C ARG A 98 -7.87 -10.61 19.15
N GLY A 99 -6.68 -10.27 19.64
CA GLY A 99 -5.46 -10.15 18.83
C GLY A 99 -5.37 -8.92 17.94
N ARG A 100 -6.39 -8.04 17.91
CA ARG A 100 -6.42 -6.82 17.08
C ARG A 100 -6.25 -5.56 17.92
N LYS A 101 -5.20 -5.51 18.73
CA LYS A 101 -4.98 -4.45 19.73
C LYS A 101 -4.85 -3.05 19.12
N TYR A 102 -4.17 -2.94 17.99
CA TYR A 102 -3.87 -1.65 17.37
C TYR A 102 -4.61 -1.44 16.05
N LYS A 103 -5.06 -0.21 15.82
CA LYS A 103 -5.52 0.30 14.51
C LYS A 103 -4.34 1.05 13.89
N LYS A 104 -3.97 0.69 12.67
CA LYS A 104 -2.86 1.30 11.92
C LYS A 104 -3.40 1.89 10.62
N ARG A 105 -2.94 3.09 10.27
CA ARG A 105 -3.22 3.70 8.99
C ARG A 105 -2.45 2.98 7.89
N LYS A 106 -3.04 2.86 6.71
CA LYS A 106 -2.34 2.43 5.49
C LYS A 106 -1.62 3.62 4.88
N SER A 107 -0.31 3.51 4.72
CA SER A 107 0.59 4.45 4.08
C SER A 107 0.92 3.97 2.66
N LEU A 108 2.16 4.12 2.24
CA LEU A 108 2.67 3.78 0.92
C LEU A 108 2.33 2.36 0.48
N LEU A 109 2.14 2.20 -0.83
CA LEU A 109 2.19 0.90 -1.50
C LEU A 109 3.44 0.88 -2.38
N ILE A 110 4.29 -0.12 -2.21
CA ILE A 110 5.47 -0.32 -3.05
C ILE A 110 5.22 -1.53 -3.94
N ILE A 111 5.36 -1.35 -5.25
CA ILE A 111 5.18 -2.41 -6.24
C ILE A 111 6.54 -2.75 -6.80
N VAL A 112 6.91 -4.02 -6.67
CA VAL A 112 8.19 -4.58 -7.11
C VAL A 112 7.97 -5.65 -8.19
N SER A 113 9.00 -5.96 -8.95
CA SER A 113 8.94 -6.95 -10.03
C SER A 113 8.77 -8.37 -9.49
N LYS A 114 9.66 -8.83 -8.64
CA LYS A 114 9.75 -10.23 -8.19
C LYS A 114 9.39 -10.41 -6.71
N PRO A 115 8.83 -11.57 -6.32
CA PRO A 115 8.41 -11.82 -4.94
C PRO A 115 9.56 -12.04 -3.94
N LYS A 116 10.80 -12.21 -4.42
CA LYS A 116 11.96 -12.52 -3.56
C LYS A 116 13.03 -11.43 -3.56
N VAL A 117 12.71 -10.20 -3.98
CA VAL A 117 13.68 -9.09 -3.96
C VAL A 117 14.01 -8.67 -2.52
N PRO A 118 15.28 -8.30 -2.24
CA PRO A 118 15.73 -7.94 -0.90
C PRO A 118 14.94 -6.81 -0.24
N VAL A 119 14.54 -5.80 -1.01
CA VAL A 119 13.82 -4.62 -0.53
C VAL A 119 12.53 -4.97 0.22
N ILE A 120 11.86 -6.07 -0.13
CA ILE A 120 10.63 -6.50 0.55
C ILE A 120 10.85 -6.66 2.05
N LYS A 121 11.98 -7.25 2.46
CA LYS A 121 12.32 -7.42 3.88
C LYS A 121 12.65 -6.08 4.54
N ALA A 122 13.38 -5.21 3.83
CA ALA A 122 13.78 -3.90 4.31
C ALA A 122 12.58 -2.96 4.55
N VAL A 123 11.56 -3.03 3.69
CA VAL A 123 10.38 -2.16 3.73
C VAL A 123 9.31 -2.62 4.73
N ARG A 124 9.20 -3.92 5.01
CA ARG A 124 8.14 -4.46 5.91
C ARG A 124 8.11 -3.87 7.30
N ASN A 125 9.22 -3.30 7.76
CA ASN A 125 9.30 -2.69 9.09
C ASN A 125 8.68 -1.28 9.16
N PHE A 126 8.43 -0.63 8.03
CA PHE A 126 7.81 0.69 8.04
C PHE A 126 6.30 0.60 8.35
N GLU A 127 5.83 1.49 9.22
CA GLU A 127 4.43 1.51 9.64
C GLU A 127 3.49 1.87 8.49
N GLY A 128 2.48 1.03 8.28
CA GLY A 128 1.45 1.26 7.27
C GLY A 128 1.85 0.95 5.82
N VAL A 129 3.12 0.69 5.55
CA VAL A 129 3.63 0.36 4.21
C VAL A 129 3.25 -1.07 3.84
N ASN A 130 2.81 -1.26 2.60
CA ASN A 130 2.61 -2.58 2.02
C ASN A 130 3.52 -2.74 0.80
N VAL A 131 3.95 -3.97 0.56
CA VAL A 131 4.70 -4.33 -0.65
C VAL A 131 3.94 -5.41 -1.39
N SER A 132 3.88 -5.29 -2.69
CA SER A 132 3.27 -6.28 -3.58
C SER A 132 4.10 -6.42 -4.86
N THR A 133 3.95 -7.54 -5.53
CA THR A 133 4.45 -7.66 -6.91
C THR A 133 3.37 -7.23 -7.89
N ALA A 134 3.77 -6.87 -9.11
CA ALA A 134 2.83 -6.50 -10.18
C ALA A 134 1.75 -7.57 -10.38
N LYS A 135 2.14 -8.85 -10.40
CA LYS A 135 1.21 -10.00 -10.60
C LYS A 135 0.22 -10.23 -9.46
N LEU A 136 0.56 -9.85 -8.22
CA LEU A 136 -0.29 -10.02 -7.03
C LEU A 136 -1.07 -8.76 -6.68
N LEU A 137 -0.99 -7.74 -7.53
CA LEU A 137 -1.69 -6.48 -7.31
C LEU A 137 -3.20 -6.68 -7.37
N ASN A 138 -3.91 -6.08 -6.41
CA ASN A 138 -5.36 -6.16 -6.33
C ASN A 138 -5.97 -4.83 -5.89
N ALA A 139 -7.29 -4.69 -6.09
CA ALA A 139 -8.02 -3.48 -5.73
C ALA A 139 -7.97 -3.16 -4.23
N GLU A 140 -7.89 -4.16 -3.35
CA GLU A 140 -7.79 -3.97 -1.90
C GLU A 140 -6.47 -3.29 -1.50
N LEU A 141 -5.36 -3.65 -2.16
CA LEU A 141 -4.06 -3.02 -1.93
C LEU A 141 -4.02 -1.58 -2.45
N LEU A 142 -4.61 -1.34 -3.62
CA LEU A 142 -4.63 -0.02 -4.28
C LEU A 142 -5.64 0.94 -3.63
N ALA A 143 -6.76 0.42 -3.18
CA ALA A 143 -7.86 1.19 -2.60
C ALA A 143 -8.32 0.61 -1.24
N PRO A 144 -7.45 0.53 -0.22
CA PRO A 144 -7.82 -0.05 1.07
C PRO A 144 -8.95 0.73 1.73
N GLY A 145 -9.99 -0.01 2.17
CA GLY A 145 -11.21 0.58 2.73
C GLY A 145 -12.12 1.21 1.68
N ALA A 146 -12.06 0.74 0.44
CA ALA A 146 -12.84 1.21 -0.72
C ALA A 146 -12.63 2.70 -1.07
N ARG A 147 -11.54 3.30 -0.59
CA ARG A 147 -11.15 4.68 -0.94
C ARG A 147 -10.00 4.64 -1.94
N ALA A 148 -10.20 5.26 -3.10
CA ALA A 148 -9.21 5.36 -4.17
C ALA A 148 -8.04 6.29 -3.84
N GLY A 149 -6.99 6.29 -4.66
CA GLY A 149 -5.89 7.25 -4.56
C GLY A 149 -4.86 6.90 -3.48
N ARG A 150 -4.39 5.65 -3.40
CA ARG A 150 -3.27 5.30 -2.52
C ARG A 150 -1.95 5.80 -3.07
N LEU A 151 -1.11 6.41 -2.24
CA LEU A 151 0.24 6.83 -2.60
C LEU A 151 1.09 5.60 -2.91
N THR A 152 1.57 5.51 -4.17
CA THR A 152 2.19 4.31 -4.71
C THR A 152 3.56 4.62 -5.28
N VAL A 153 4.51 3.75 -4.99
CA VAL A 153 5.87 3.73 -5.56
C VAL A 153 5.98 2.47 -6.43
N ILE A 154 6.41 2.61 -7.67
CA ILE A 154 6.54 1.52 -8.63
C ILE A 154 7.97 1.46 -9.11
N THR A 155 8.58 0.28 -9.10
CA THR A 155 9.90 0.10 -9.72
C THR A 155 9.77 -0.02 -11.24
N GLU A 156 10.74 0.46 -12.00
CA GLU A 156 10.73 0.38 -13.47
C GLU A 156 10.44 -1.03 -13.99
N PRO A 157 11.10 -2.10 -13.49
CA PRO A 157 10.82 -3.45 -13.95
C PRO A 157 9.39 -3.90 -13.60
N ALA A 158 8.84 -3.47 -12.47
CA ALA A 158 7.45 -3.77 -12.11
C ALA A 158 6.45 -3.04 -13.01
N LEU A 159 6.77 -1.83 -13.48
CA LEU A 159 5.93 -1.07 -14.41
C LEU A 159 5.79 -1.78 -15.76
N LYS A 160 6.85 -2.43 -16.23
CA LYS A 160 6.81 -3.23 -17.48
C LYS A 160 5.96 -4.49 -17.39
N GLU A 161 5.71 -4.98 -16.15
CA GLU A 161 4.89 -6.17 -15.90
C GLU A 161 3.39 -5.85 -15.62
N LEU A 162 3.03 -4.57 -15.42
CA LEU A 162 1.66 -4.11 -15.15
C LEU A 162 0.84 -3.97 -16.42
#